data_c51d12e2f0d85fcfd54adc1ca76adf2c
#
_entry.id   c51d12e2f0d85fcfd54adc1ca76adf2c
#
_cell.length_a   1.000
_cell.length_b   1.000
_cell.length_c   1.000
_cell.angle_alpha   90.00
_cell.angle_beta   90.00
_cell.angle_gamma   90.00
#
_symmetry.space_group_name_H-M   'P 1'
#
loop_
_entity.id
_entity.type
_entity.pdbx_description
1 polymer ?
#
loop_
_entity_poly.entity_id
_entity_poly.type
_entity_poly.pdbx_seq_one_letter_code
_entity_poly.pdbx_strand_id
1 'polypeptide(L)'
;MTHIINSLDEISHQYDALFVDLWGCVHNGIVAYTAAVEALIKYRKNGGKVVLVTNSPKPRIGVERQLLHFNVPKICYDTVATSGDSARVAMFTGVVGKKIFFIGEPRDQLFFEPISIIKSPIKIEQVSIQNAEGIVCTGPFDGSADPSVNKEDFLFGINKSMKFLCANPDIVVDRGEVRQWCAGALAKMYTEMGGESLYFGKPHNAIYDLARMRLAELGTPIDSKKILAIGDGIGTDIKGANSQEIDSLFVTGGLAAKETQTSY
;
A
#
# COMPACT_ATOMS: atom_id res chain seq x y z
N MET A 1 -12.85 23.75 3.59
CA MET A 1 -14.27 23.59 3.19
C MET A 1 -14.30 22.50 2.14
N THR A 2 -15.16 21.48 2.27
CA THR A 2 -15.25 20.37 1.29
C THR A 2 -16.07 20.86 0.09
N HIS A 3 -15.57 20.59 -1.12
CA HIS A 3 -16.26 20.88 -2.37
C HIS A 3 -16.58 19.59 -3.11
N ILE A 4 -17.76 19.49 -3.69
CA ILE A 4 -18.14 18.41 -4.59
C ILE A 4 -17.74 18.82 -6.00
N ILE A 5 -17.02 17.95 -6.71
CA ILE A 5 -16.63 18.12 -8.11
C ILE A 5 -17.17 16.97 -8.95
N ASN A 6 -17.38 17.22 -10.23
CA ASN A 6 -17.88 16.21 -11.18
C ASN A 6 -16.75 15.56 -11.98
N SER A 7 -15.60 16.22 -12.07
CA SER A 7 -14.43 15.67 -12.77
C SER A 7 -13.13 16.19 -12.18
N LEU A 8 -12.07 15.40 -12.34
CA LEU A 8 -10.71 15.78 -11.95
C LEU A 8 -10.22 17.05 -12.64
N ASP A 9 -10.70 17.34 -13.85
CA ASP A 9 -10.31 18.51 -14.63
C ASP A 9 -10.61 19.84 -13.93
N GLU A 10 -11.63 19.88 -13.08
CA GLU A 10 -12.03 21.11 -12.37
C GLU A 10 -10.93 21.63 -11.44
N ILE A 11 -10.11 20.72 -10.88
CA ILE A 11 -9.10 21.06 -9.88
C ILE A 11 -7.66 20.67 -10.29
N SER A 12 -7.49 19.78 -11.26
CA SER A 12 -6.18 19.18 -11.59
C SER A 12 -5.11 20.20 -11.98
N HIS A 13 -5.50 21.35 -12.54
CA HIS A 13 -4.59 22.42 -12.93
C HIS A 13 -3.89 23.12 -11.73
N GLN A 14 -4.34 22.88 -10.51
CA GLN A 14 -3.75 23.41 -9.28
C GLN A 14 -2.58 22.59 -8.77
N TYR A 15 -2.44 21.33 -9.27
CA TYR A 15 -1.48 20.35 -8.77
C TYR A 15 -0.52 19.90 -9.88
N ASP A 16 0.73 19.68 -9.48
CA ASP A 16 1.80 19.24 -10.38
C ASP A 16 1.98 17.70 -10.33
N ALA A 17 1.48 17.07 -9.26
CA ALA A 17 1.48 15.61 -9.12
C ALA A 17 0.21 15.07 -8.45
N LEU A 18 -0.13 13.81 -8.78
CA LEU A 18 -1.19 13.04 -8.14
C LEU A 18 -0.58 11.82 -7.43
N PHE A 19 -1.03 11.57 -6.20
CA PHE A 19 -0.87 10.31 -5.48
C PHE A 19 -2.20 9.57 -5.53
N VAL A 20 -2.29 8.51 -6.32
CA VAL A 20 -3.58 7.88 -6.65
C VAL A 20 -3.62 6.47 -6.09
N ASP A 21 -4.66 6.15 -5.30
CA ASP A 21 -4.93 4.78 -4.91
C ASP A 21 -5.35 3.94 -6.10
N LEU A 22 -5.19 2.63 -5.98
CA LEU A 22 -5.47 1.68 -7.04
C LEU A 22 -6.86 1.06 -6.91
N TRP A 23 -7.09 0.37 -5.80
CA TRP A 23 -8.32 -0.38 -5.59
C TRP A 23 -9.49 0.58 -5.29
N GLY A 24 -10.60 0.45 -5.99
CA GLY A 24 -11.73 1.38 -5.84
C GLY A 24 -11.55 2.73 -6.57
N CYS A 25 -10.33 3.07 -7.03
CA CYS A 25 -10.04 4.31 -7.73
C CYS A 25 -9.64 4.09 -9.19
N VAL A 26 -8.74 3.15 -9.48
CA VAL A 26 -8.26 2.85 -10.84
C VAL A 26 -8.82 1.54 -11.37
N HIS A 27 -9.04 0.56 -10.50
CA HIS A 27 -9.60 -0.75 -10.85
C HIS A 27 -10.38 -1.36 -9.68
N ASN A 28 -11.21 -2.37 -9.99
CA ASN A 28 -11.98 -3.12 -8.99
C ASN A 28 -11.35 -4.49 -8.64
N GLY A 29 -10.09 -4.71 -9.00
CA GLY A 29 -9.40 -5.99 -8.82
C GLY A 29 -9.63 -7.01 -9.94
N ILE A 30 -10.44 -6.69 -10.94
CA ILE A 30 -10.75 -7.52 -12.11
C ILE A 30 -10.46 -6.73 -13.38
N VAL A 31 -10.93 -5.48 -13.45
CA VAL A 31 -10.81 -4.62 -14.64
C VAL A 31 -10.60 -3.16 -14.22
N ALA A 32 -9.94 -2.40 -15.08
CA ALA A 32 -9.76 -0.97 -14.91
C ALA A 32 -11.07 -0.20 -15.07
N TYR A 33 -11.19 0.92 -14.35
CA TYR A 33 -12.24 1.90 -14.60
C TYR A 33 -11.84 2.82 -15.76
N THR A 34 -12.54 2.74 -16.88
CA THR A 34 -12.22 3.47 -18.11
C THR A 34 -12.09 4.97 -17.86
N ALA A 35 -13.05 5.56 -17.14
CA ALA A 35 -13.04 6.99 -16.84
C ALA A 35 -11.82 7.42 -16.00
N ALA A 36 -11.40 6.61 -15.03
CA ALA A 36 -10.20 6.88 -14.24
C ALA A 36 -8.93 6.83 -15.12
N VAL A 37 -8.82 5.80 -15.96
CA VAL A 37 -7.69 5.65 -16.91
C VAL A 37 -7.60 6.85 -17.85
N GLU A 38 -8.72 7.28 -18.43
CA GLU A 38 -8.77 8.44 -19.34
C GLU A 38 -8.40 9.74 -18.62
N ALA A 39 -8.89 9.96 -17.39
CA ALA A 39 -8.56 11.14 -16.59
C ALA A 39 -7.05 11.21 -16.29
N LEU A 40 -6.44 10.09 -15.89
CA LEU A 40 -5.00 10.03 -15.61
C LEU A 40 -4.15 10.24 -16.87
N ILE A 41 -4.54 9.66 -18.00
CA ILE A 41 -3.87 9.89 -19.31
C ILE A 41 -3.95 11.38 -19.68
N LYS A 42 -5.11 12.00 -19.53
CA LYS A 42 -5.31 13.42 -19.83
C LYS A 42 -4.44 14.30 -18.93
N TYR A 43 -4.44 14.04 -17.62
CA TYR A 43 -3.61 14.76 -16.65
C TYR A 43 -2.12 14.67 -17.00
N ARG A 44 -1.62 13.49 -17.34
CA ARG A 44 -0.22 13.30 -17.75
C ARG A 44 0.12 13.98 -19.08
N LYS A 45 -0.79 13.97 -20.06
CA LYS A 45 -0.60 14.71 -21.33
C LYS A 45 -0.45 16.22 -21.11
N ASN A 46 -1.06 16.76 -20.05
CA ASN A 46 -0.92 18.16 -19.65
C ASN A 46 0.34 18.44 -18.81
N GLY A 47 1.25 17.47 -18.67
CA GLY A 47 2.54 17.62 -18.01
C GLY A 47 2.57 17.17 -16.52
N GLY A 48 1.42 16.84 -15.94
CA GLY A 48 1.32 16.35 -14.56
C GLY A 48 1.99 14.98 -14.35
N LYS A 49 2.41 14.71 -13.13
CA LYS A 49 3.03 13.44 -12.71
C LYS A 49 2.04 12.58 -11.92
N VAL A 50 2.05 11.28 -12.16
CA VAL A 50 1.17 10.34 -11.46
C VAL A 50 2.00 9.25 -10.76
N VAL A 51 1.90 9.22 -9.44
CA VAL A 51 2.41 8.12 -8.60
C VAL A 51 1.21 7.33 -8.10
N LEU A 52 1.14 6.06 -8.45
CA LEU A 52 0.15 5.16 -7.86
C LEU A 52 0.61 4.74 -6.46
N VAL A 53 -0.27 4.85 -5.45
CA VAL A 53 0.06 4.61 -4.04
C VAL A 53 -0.88 3.57 -3.47
N THR A 54 -0.38 2.36 -3.19
CA THR A 54 -1.22 1.20 -2.84
C THR A 54 -0.75 0.49 -1.58
N ASN A 55 -1.70 -0.01 -0.79
CA ASN A 55 -1.43 -0.87 0.37
C ASN A 55 -1.04 -2.31 0.01
N SER A 56 -0.96 -2.63 -1.28
CA SER A 56 -0.51 -3.96 -1.74
C SER A 56 0.84 -4.35 -1.12
N PRO A 57 0.98 -5.58 -0.60
CA PRO A 57 2.25 -6.10 -0.07
C PRO A 57 3.24 -6.47 -1.17
N LYS A 58 2.81 -6.47 -2.42
CA LYS A 58 3.64 -6.81 -3.58
C LYS A 58 4.72 -5.75 -3.83
N PRO A 59 5.93 -6.14 -4.25
CA PRO A 59 6.88 -5.22 -4.85
C PRO A 59 6.30 -4.49 -6.07
N ARG A 60 6.81 -3.29 -6.38
CA ARG A 60 6.37 -2.46 -7.52
C ARG A 60 6.18 -3.27 -8.81
N ILE A 61 7.18 -4.09 -9.17
CA ILE A 61 7.11 -4.89 -10.40
C ILE A 61 5.95 -5.88 -10.42
N GLY A 62 5.59 -6.42 -9.27
CA GLY A 62 4.42 -7.31 -9.12
C GLY A 62 3.10 -6.57 -9.33
N VAL A 63 3.01 -5.34 -8.80
CA VAL A 63 1.84 -4.46 -9.02
C VAL A 63 1.76 -4.01 -10.47
N GLU A 64 2.87 -3.59 -11.09
CA GLU A 64 2.88 -3.18 -12.51
C GLU A 64 2.43 -4.32 -13.45
N ARG A 65 2.84 -5.57 -13.19
CA ARG A 65 2.34 -6.75 -13.92
C ARG A 65 0.83 -6.97 -13.73
N GLN A 66 0.35 -6.75 -12.52
CA GLN A 66 -1.08 -6.87 -12.21
C GLN A 66 -1.91 -5.78 -12.91
N LEU A 67 -1.42 -4.54 -12.94
CA LEU A 67 -2.06 -3.44 -13.67
C LEU A 67 -2.21 -3.72 -15.17
N LEU A 68 -1.20 -4.30 -15.80
CA LEU A 68 -1.28 -4.74 -17.19
C LEU A 68 -2.38 -5.80 -17.39
N HIS A 69 -2.49 -6.75 -16.46
CA HIS A 69 -3.54 -7.77 -16.50
C HIS A 69 -4.95 -7.17 -16.39
N PHE A 70 -5.12 -6.07 -15.63
CA PHE A 70 -6.38 -5.35 -15.49
C PHE A 70 -6.64 -4.32 -16.61
N ASN A 71 -5.79 -4.29 -17.64
CA ASN A 71 -5.85 -3.30 -18.74
C ASN A 71 -5.65 -1.84 -18.29
N VAL A 72 -4.85 -1.61 -17.24
CA VAL A 72 -4.37 -0.28 -16.88
C VAL A 72 -3.07 0.00 -17.67
N PRO A 73 -3.11 0.84 -18.70
CA PRO A 73 -1.95 1.05 -19.57
C PRO A 73 -0.86 1.89 -18.86
N LYS A 74 0.41 1.60 -19.13
CA LYS A 74 1.56 2.30 -18.53
C LYS A 74 1.52 3.82 -18.73
N ILE A 75 0.84 4.29 -19.77
CA ILE A 75 0.68 5.72 -20.04
C ILE A 75 -0.14 6.47 -18.98
N CYS A 76 -0.88 5.77 -18.10
CA CYS A 76 -1.67 6.38 -17.03
C CYS A 76 -0.84 6.89 -15.86
N TYR A 77 0.37 6.35 -15.65
CA TYR A 77 1.17 6.64 -14.46
C TYR A 77 2.67 6.67 -14.79
N ASP A 78 3.43 7.35 -13.94
CA ASP A 78 4.90 7.41 -14.04
C ASP A 78 5.55 6.29 -13.24
N THR A 79 5.12 6.10 -11.99
CA THR A 79 5.68 5.11 -11.06
C THR A 79 4.62 4.60 -10.07
N VAL A 80 5.01 3.62 -9.26
CA VAL A 80 4.14 3.01 -8.22
C VAL A 80 4.89 2.97 -6.90
N ALA A 81 4.29 3.42 -5.82
CA ALA A 81 4.73 3.22 -4.44
C ALA A 81 3.81 2.18 -3.78
N THR A 82 4.39 1.10 -3.27
CA THR A 82 3.64 0.01 -2.62
C THR A 82 3.99 -0.08 -1.14
N SER A 83 3.03 -0.47 -0.31
CA SER A 83 3.30 -0.81 1.09
C SER A 83 4.38 -1.89 1.19
N GLY A 84 4.35 -2.88 0.26
CA GLY A 84 5.37 -3.92 0.18
C GLY A 84 6.78 -3.37 -0.02
N ASP A 85 7.00 -2.44 -0.94
CA ASP A 85 8.33 -1.84 -1.13
C ASP A 85 8.76 -1.00 0.07
N SER A 86 7.83 -0.26 0.69
CA SER A 86 8.10 0.50 1.91
C SER A 86 8.52 -0.42 3.07
N ALA A 87 7.81 -1.53 3.25
CA ALA A 87 8.14 -2.55 4.25
C ALA A 87 9.49 -3.24 3.95
N ARG A 88 9.80 -3.51 2.67
CA ARG A 88 11.08 -4.07 2.22
C ARG A 88 12.26 -3.15 2.55
N VAL A 89 12.08 -1.83 2.41
CA VAL A 89 13.10 -0.86 2.83
C VAL A 89 13.42 -1.06 4.32
N ALA A 90 12.41 -1.13 5.17
CA ALA A 90 12.60 -1.34 6.61
C ALA A 90 13.21 -2.72 6.92
N MET A 91 12.77 -3.78 6.25
CA MET A 91 13.31 -5.12 6.42
C MET A 91 14.80 -5.18 6.05
N PHE A 92 15.17 -4.68 4.88
CA PHE A 92 16.57 -4.71 4.40
C PHE A 92 17.50 -3.72 5.12
N THR A 93 16.96 -2.80 5.90
CA THR A 93 17.73 -1.96 6.84
C THR A 93 17.83 -2.54 8.26
N GLY A 94 17.24 -3.71 8.50
CA GLY A 94 17.41 -4.48 9.73
C GLY A 94 16.42 -4.15 10.86
N VAL A 95 15.30 -3.50 10.57
CA VAL A 95 14.31 -3.08 11.59
C VAL A 95 13.72 -4.27 12.37
N VAL A 96 13.68 -5.46 11.75
CA VAL A 96 13.18 -6.71 12.34
C VAL A 96 14.26 -7.78 12.47
N GLY A 97 15.55 -7.39 12.41
CA GLY A 97 16.68 -8.31 12.44
C GLY A 97 16.98 -8.95 11.08
N LYS A 98 17.88 -9.95 11.07
CA LYS A 98 18.34 -10.66 9.88
C LYS A 98 17.65 -12.00 9.70
N LYS A 99 17.32 -12.67 10.79
CA LYS A 99 16.60 -13.95 10.81
C LYS A 99 15.14 -13.66 11.07
N ILE A 100 14.28 -13.93 10.09
CA ILE A 100 12.86 -13.59 10.19
C ILE A 100 11.97 -14.82 10.06
N PHE A 101 10.88 -14.83 10.80
CA PHE A 101 9.76 -15.71 10.57
C PHE A 101 8.82 -15.06 9.58
N PHE A 102 8.60 -15.73 8.44
CA PHE A 102 7.76 -15.21 7.37
C PHE A 102 6.34 -15.77 7.45
N ILE A 103 5.36 -14.87 7.40
CA ILE A 103 3.93 -15.19 7.25
C ILE A 103 3.47 -14.60 5.91
N GLY A 104 3.09 -15.48 5.00
CA GLY A 104 2.67 -15.11 3.65
C GLY A 104 2.55 -16.32 2.74
N GLU A 105 2.11 -16.10 1.50
CA GLU A 105 1.96 -17.16 0.52
C GLU A 105 3.30 -17.48 -0.19
N PRO A 106 3.51 -18.69 -0.72
CA PRO A 106 4.72 -19.06 -1.47
C PRO A 106 5.01 -18.14 -2.67
N ARG A 107 3.96 -17.53 -3.26
CA ARG A 107 4.10 -16.58 -4.39
C ARG A 107 4.70 -15.23 -3.99
N ASP A 108 4.83 -14.94 -2.69
CA ASP A 108 5.33 -13.66 -2.19
C ASP A 108 6.87 -13.63 -2.08
N GLN A 109 7.59 -14.63 -2.58
CA GLN A 109 9.06 -14.72 -2.52
C GLN A 109 9.78 -13.52 -3.18
N LEU A 110 9.15 -12.84 -4.16
CA LEU A 110 9.66 -11.58 -4.73
C LEU A 110 9.84 -10.47 -3.67
N PHE A 111 9.18 -10.58 -2.52
CA PHE A 111 9.33 -9.66 -1.39
C PHE A 111 10.76 -9.68 -0.82
N PHE A 112 11.47 -10.79 -0.93
CA PHE A 112 12.82 -10.98 -0.41
C PHE A 112 13.94 -10.67 -1.40
N GLU A 113 13.62 -10.30 -2.64
CA GLU A 113 14.63 -9.83 -3.58
C GLU A 113 15.14 -8.44 -3.18
N PRO A 114 16.46 -8.15 -3.31
CA PRO A 114 17.01 -6.84 -3.00
C PRO A 114 16.28 -5.71 -3.73
N ILE A 115 16.10 -4.57 -3.05
CA ILE A 115 15.49 -3.37 -3.61
C ILE A 115 16.59 -2.35 -3.94
N SER A 116 16.57 -1.82 -5.17
CA SER A 116 17.63 -0.91 -5.68
C SER A 116 17.77 0.42 -4.92
N ILE A 117 16.74 0.81 -4.18
CA ILE A 117 16.73 2.02 -3.34
C ILE A 117 17.78 1.96 -2.22
N ILE A 118 18.13 0.74 -1.76
CA ILE A 118 19.06 0.55 -0.63
C ILE A 118 20.45 0.22 -1.20
N LYS A 119 21.45 1.04 -0.87
CA LYS A 119 22.82 0.84 -1.34
C LYS A 119 23.49 -0.41 -0.76
N SER A 120 23.18 -0.77 0.49
CA SER A 120 23.78 -1.88 1.22
C SER A 120 22.72 -2.66 2.00
N PRO A 121 21.86 -3.45 1.32
CA PRO A 121 20.85 -4.23 1.99
C PRO A 121 21.50 -5.33 2.84
N ILE A 122 20.96 -5.57 4.05
CA ILE A 122 21.36 -6.73 4.84
C ILE A 122 20.82 -8.01 4.20
N LYS A 123 21.55 -9.11 4.39
CA LYS A 123 21.04 -10.43 3.98
C LYS A 123 19.95 -10.88 4.95
N ILE A 124 18.79 -11.23 4.41
CA ILE A 124 17.66 -11.78 5.17
C ILE A 124 17.65 -13.29 5.06
N GLU A 125 17.42 -13.96 6.18
CA GLU A 125 17.29 -15.41 6.29
C GLU A 125 15.90 -15.74 6.85
N GLN A 126 15.13 -16.53 6.10
CA GLN A 126 13.85 -17.06 6.56
C GLN A 126 14.08 -18.28 7.43
N VAL A 127 13.58 -18.27 8.64
CA VAL A 127 13.80 -19.34 9.64
C VAL A 127 12.47 -19.67 10.35
N SER A 128 12.47 -20.76 11.12
CA SER A 128 11.34 -21.06 12.01
C SER A 128 11.20 -19.99 13.10
N ILE A 129 10.01 -19.83 13.68
CA ILE A 129 9.73 -18.82 14.71
C ILE A 129 10.69 -18.93 15.91
N GLN A 130 11.15 -20.16 16.26
CA GLN A 130 12.06 -20.40 17.38
C GLN A 130 13.45 -19.76 17.18
N ASN A 131 13.88 -19.59 15.93
CA ASN A 131 15.18 -19.06 15.54
C ASN A 131 15.11 -17.62 15.01
N ALA A 132 13.91 -17.04 14.95
CA ALA A 132 13.68 -15.71 14.39
C ALA A 132 14.05 -14.59 15.37
N GLU A 133 14.39 -13.43 14.82
CA GLU A 133 14.63 -12.15 15.51
C GLU A 133 13.41 -11.22 15.37
N GLY A 134 12.57 -11.44 14.35
CA GLY A 134 11.36 -10.69 14.08
C GLY A 134 10.43 -11.42 13.13
N ILE A 135 9.24 -10.87 12.94
CA ILE A 135 8.17 -11.42 12.09
C ILE A 135 7.99 -10.50 10.89
N VAL A 136 7.88 -11.07 9.69
CA VAL A 136 7.54 -10.37 8.45
C VAL A 136 6.26 -10.97 7.88
N CYS A 137 5.25 -10.13 7.64
CA CYS A 137 3.95 -10.58 7.16
C CYS A 137 3.53 -9.81 5.90
N THR A 138 3.31 -10.53 4.79
CA THR A 138 2.72 -10.00 3.55
C THR A 138 1.22 -10.27 3.47
N GLY A 139 0.74 -11.27 4.21
CA GLY A 139 -0.63 -11.72 4.31
C GLY A 139 -0.70 -13.02 5.12
N PRO A 140 -1.88 -13.54 5.42
CA PRO A 140 -2.00 -14.85 6.05
C PRO A 140 -1.50 -15.97 5.10
N PHE A 141 -1.14 -17.13 5.67
CA PHE A 141 -0.85 -18.34 4.88
C PHE A 141 -2.05 -18.80 4.06
N ASP A 142 -3.25 -18.56 4.59
CA ASP A 142 -4.54 -18.80 3.95
C ASP A 142 -5.44 -17.59 4.24
N GLY A 143 -5.83 -16.84 3.19
CA GLY A 143 -6.66 -15.64 3.30
C GLY A 143 -8.08 -15.90 3.82
N SER A 144 -8.54 -17.15 3.83
CA SER A 144 -9.85 -17.56 4.36
C SER A 144 -9.78 -17.97 5.84
N ALA A 145 -8.59 -18.35 6.33
CA ALA A 145 -8.41 -18.80 7.71
C ALA A 145 -8.43 -17.62 8.70
N ASP A 146 -9.08 -17.83 9.84
CA ASP A 146 -9.12 -16.82 10.89
C ASP A 146 -7.69 -16.50 11.39
N PRO A 147 -7.34 -15.23 11.62
CA PRO A 147 -6.03 -14.84 12.13
C PRO A 147 -5.59 -15.55 13.42
N SER A 148 -6.52 -16.04 14.23
CA SER A 148 -6.25 -16.75 15.47
C SER A 148 -5.47 -18.06 15.32
N VAL A 149 -5.38 -18.62 14.11
CA VAL A 149 -4.53 -19.80 13.83
C VAL A 149 -3.04 -19.51 14.10
N ASN A 150 -2.63 -18.24 14.10
CA ASN A 150 -1.25 -17.82 14.38
C ASN A 150 -0.99 -17.52 15.87
N LYS A 151 -1.96 -17.75 16.76
CA LYS A 151 -1.90 -17.31 18.15
C LYS A 151 -0.69 -17.86 18.92
N GLU A 152 -0.32 -19.11 18.70
CA GLU A 152 0.84 -19.74 19.38
C GLU A 152 2.16 -19.10 18.94
N ASP A 153 2.36 -18.87 17.63
CA ASP A 153 3.52 -18.18 17.09
C ASP A 153 3.60 -16.74 17.60
N PHE A 154 2.44 -16.06 17.71
CA PHE A 154 2.38 -14.70 18.22
C PHE A 154 2.76 -14.63 19.70
N LEU A 155 2.26 -15.54 20.55
CA LEU A 155 2.66 -15.61 21.95
C LEU A 155 4.17 -15.85 22.08
N PHE A 156 4.74 -16.73 21.25
CA PHE A 156 6.17 -16.98 21.24
C PHE A 156 6.94 -15.70 20.85
N GLY A 157 6.54 -15.03 19.75
CA GLY A 157 7.15 -13.80 19.27
C GLY A 157 7.11 -12.68 20.31
N ILE A 158 5.97 -12.50 20.99
CA ILE A 158 5.79 -11.49 22.06
C ILE A 158 6.73 -11.78 23.23
N ASN A 159 6.81 -13.02 23.68
CA ASN A 159 7.72 -13.43 24.77
C ASN A 159 9.20 -13.18 24.44
N LYS A 160 9.54 -13.15 23.16
CA LYS A 160 10.88 -12.82 22.64
C LYS A 160 11.04 -11.34 22.27
N SER A 161 10.02 -10.51 22.51
CA SER A 161 10.00 -9.08 22.12
C SER A 161 10.26 -8.86 20.62
N MET A 162 9.80 -9.78 19.77
CA MET A 162 9.92 -9.66 18.33
C MET A 162 9.02 -8.55 17.80
N LYS A 163 9.53 -7.75 16.86
CA LYS A 163 8.72 -6.80 16.11
C LYS A 163 8.02 -7.50 14.96
N PHE A 164 6.78 -7.10 14.69
CA PHE A 164 5.98 -7.58 13.58
C PHE A 164 5.97 -6.54 12.45
N LEU A 165 6.57 -6.85 11.32
CA LEU A 165 6.57 -6.01 10.13
C LEU A 165 5.36 -6.36 9.27
N CYS A 166 4.42 -5.41 9.16
CA CYS A 166 3.19 -5.54 8.40
C CYS A 166 3.35 -4.88 7.02
N ALA A 167 3.39 -5.68 5.96
CA ALA A 167 3.56 -5.19 4.59
C ALA A 167 2.25 -4.74 3.92
N ASN A 168 1.09 -4.99 4.54
CA ASN A 168 -0.23 -4.54 4.08
C ASN A 168 -1.09 -4.19 5.30
N PRO A 169 -1.33 -2.90 5.61
CA PRO A 169 -2.10 -2.51 6.79
C PRO A 169 -3.60 -2.76 6.69
N ASP A 170 -4.13 -3.13 5.52
CA ASP A 170 -5.55 -3.43 5.37
C ASP A 170 -5.93 -4.66 6.21
N ILE A 171 -7.11 -4.65 6.77
CA ILE A 171 -7.65 -5.75 7.60
C ILE A 171 -8.18 -6.86 6.69
N VAL A 172 -8.96 -6.48 5.70
CA VAL A 172 -9.58 -7.38 4.72
C VAL A 172 -9.54 -6.77 3.34
N VAL A 173 -9.66 -7.61 2.32
CA VAL A 173 -9.86 -7.20 0.93
C VAL A 173 -10.94 -8.06 0.31
N ASP A 174 -11.80 -7.46 -0.51
CA ASP A 174 -12.81 -8.19 -1.27
C ASP A 174 -12.27 -8.51 -2.67
N ARG A 175 -12.18 -9.81 -3.01
CA ARG A 175 -11.85 -10.29 -4.36
C ARG A 175 -13.12 -10.84 -5.01
N GLY A 176 -13.77 -10.03 -5.79
CA GLY A 176 -15.12 -10.34 -6.24
C GLY A 176 -16.05 -10.47 -5.04
N GLU A 177 -16.70 -11.63 -4.87
CA GLU A 177 -17.60 -11.91 -3.74
C GLU A 177 -16.89 -12.52 -2.51
N VAL A 178 -15.59 -12.81 -2.61
CA VAL A 178 -14.84 -13.48 -1.53
C VAL A 178 -14.05 -12.46 -0.74
N ARG A 179 -14.37 -12.35 0.56
CA ARG A 179 -13.59 -11.55 1.53
C ARG A 179 -12.41 -12.36 2.05
N GLN A 180 -11.23 -11.75 2.03
CA GLN A 180 -10.00 -12.36 2.50
C GLN A 180 -9.32 -11.46 3.53
N TRP A 181 -8.70 -12.11 4.54
CA TRP A 181 -7.87 -11.41 5.51
C TRP A 181 -6.57 -10.90 4.87
N CYS A 182 -6.09 -9.75 5.36
CA CYS A 182 -4.80 -9.17 5.00
C CYS A 182 -3.84 -9.16 6.20
N ALA A 183 -2.57 -8.80 5.96
CA ALA A 183 -1.55 -8.74 7.01
C ALA A 183 -1.92 -7.81 8.17
N GLY A 184 -2.70 -6.76 7.91
CA GLY A 184 -3.17 -5.83 8.93
C GLY A 184 -4.02 -6.49 10.00
N ALA A 185 -4.82 -7.52 9.66
CA ALA A 185 -5.58 -8.28 10.65
C ALA A 185 -4.67 -9.03 11.63
N LEU A 186 -3.61 -9.66 11.10
CA LEU A 186 -2.60 -10.37 11.89
C LEU A 186 -1.80 -9.39 12.77
N ALA A 187 -1.37 -8.25 12.19
CA ALA A 187 -0.64 -7.21 12.91
C ALA A 187 -1.48 -6.61 14.04
N LYS A 188 -2.78 -6.37 13.80
CA LYS A 188 -3.72 -5.90 14.81
C LYS A 188 -3.82 -6.90 15.96
N MET A 189 -4.03 -8.19 15.65
CA MET A 189 -4.10 -9.25 16.65
C MET A 189 -2.79 -9.33 17.45
N TYR A 190 -1.62 -9.28 16.78
CA TYR A 190 -0.32 -9.27 17.44
C TYR A 190 -0.20 -8.12 18.45
N THR A 191 -0.65 -6.91 18.07
CA THR A 191 -0.65 -5.74 18.93
C THR A 191 -1.62 -5.88 20.09
N GLU A 192 -2.84 -6.38 19.87
CA GLU A 192 -3.85 -6.62 20.91
C GLU A 192 -3.40 -7.66 21.94
N MET A 193 -2.54 -8.60 21.55
CA MET A 193 -1.90 -9.57 22.42
C MET A 193 -0.70 -8.99 23.21
N GLY A 194 -0.29 -7.73 22.94
CA GLY A 194 0.80 -7.04 23.63
C GLY A 194 2.12 -6.97 22.85
N GLY A 195 2.13 -7.33 21.56
CA GLY A 195 3.29 -7.21 20.67
C GLY A 195 3.43 -5.82 20.03
N GLU A 196 4.58 -5.56 19.43
CA GLU A 196 4.87 -4.33 18.65
C GLU A 196 4.71 -4.60 17.15
N SER A 197 3.74 -3.94 16.50
CA SER A 197 3.56 -4.01 15.04
C SER A 197 3.99 -2.72 14.36
N LEU A 198 4.71 -2.86 13.24
CA LEU A 198 5.19 -1.77 12.41
C LEU A 198 4.44 -1.79 11.07
N TYR A 199 3.86 -0.65 10.69
CA TYR A 199 3.03 -0.52 9.50
C TYR A 199 3.69 0.39 8.47
N PHE A 200 3.60 0.03 7.18
CA PHE A 200 4.32 0.71 6.09
C PHE A 200 3.43 1.22 4.95
N GLY A 201 2.15 0.89 4.95
CA GLY A 201 1.15 1.40 4.00
C GLY A 201 0.37 2.59 4.53
N LYS A 202 -0.59 3.10 3.74
CA LYS A 202 -1.52 4.16 4.16
C LYS A 202 -2.32 3.75 5.39
N PRO A 203 -2.52 4.60 6.38
CA PRO A 203 -2.21 6.04 6.44
C PRO A 203 -0.82 6.39 7.00
N HIS A 204 0.12 5.45 7.12
CA HIS A 204 1.41 5.66 7.77
C HIS A 204 2.43 6.38 6.87
N ASN A 205 3.33 7.16 7.48
CA ASN A 205 4.26 8.05 6.78
C ASN A 205 5.17 7.35 5.75
N ALA A 206 5.61 6.13 6.07
CA ALA A 206 6.62 5.42 5.28
C ALA A 206 6.26 5.25 3.79
N ILE A 207 4.99 5.03 3.46
CA ILE A 207 4.56 4.90 2.05
C ILE A 207 4.57 6.27 1.33
N TYR A 208 4.26 7.36 2.04
CA TYR A 208 4.31 8.70 1.46
C TYR A 208 5.76 9.16 1.24
N ASP A 209 6.68 8.82 2.14
CA ASP A 209 8.11 9.06 1.96
C ASP A 209 8.64 8.32 0.73
N LEU A 210 8.25 7.05 0.55
CA LEU A 210 8.57 6.28 -0.65
C LEU A 210 7.96 6.91 -1.91
N ALA A 211 6.71 7.38 -1.85
CA ALA A 211 6.04 8.01 -2.98
C ALA A 211 6.73 9.32 -3.39
N ARG A 212 7.11 10.17 -2.41
CA ARG A 212 7.89 11.40 -2.65
C ARG A 212 9.27 11.11 -3.24
N MET A 213 9.96 10.11 -2.71
CA MET A 213 11.27 9.70 -3.23
C MET A 213 11.17 9.27 -4.69
N ARG A 214 10.17 8.44 -5.04
CA ARG A 214 9.94 8.02 -6.43
C ARG A 214 9.48 9.15 -7.34
N LEU A 215 8.72 10.11 -6.80
CA LEU A 215 8.34 11.32 -7.54
C LEU A 215 9.58 12.17 -7.86
N ALA A 216 10.48 12.34 -6.89
CA ALA A 216 11.72 13.09 -7.06
C ALA A 216 12.66 12.45 -8.10
N GLU A 217 12.66 11.13 -8.24
CA GLU A 217 13.42 10.41 -9.29
C GLU A 217 12.94 10.77 -10.71
N LEU A 218 11.72 11.31 -10.88
CA LEU A 218 11.17 11.72 -12.18
C LEU A 218 11.58 13.14 -12.60
N GLY A 219 12.25 13.88 -11.75
CA GLY A 219 12.69 15.26 -12.02
C GLY A 219 12.87 16.10 -10.76
N THR A 220 12.47 17.36 -10.82
CA THR A 220 12.56 18.27 -9.68
C THR A 220 11.56 17.87 -8.58
N PRO A 221 11.94 17.90 -7.30
CA PRO A 221 11.02 17.66 -6.18
C PRO A 221 9.82 18.61 -6.24
N ILE A 222 8.64 18.07 -5.98
CA ILE A 222 7.36 18.80 -6.00
C ILE A 222 6.94 19.09 -4.55
N ASP A 223 6.55 20.33 -4.27
CA ASP A 223 6.01 20.74 -2.96
C ASP A 223 4.76 19.94 -2.63
N SER A 224 4.58 19.56 -1.36
CA SER A 224 3.39 18.83 -0.89
C SER A 224 2.09 19.55 -1.22
N LYS A 225 2.07 20.89 -1.19
CA LYS A 225 0.91 21.72 -1.58
C LYS A 225 0.55 21.66 -3.07
N LYS A 226 1.44 21.08 -3.89
CA LYS A 226 1.25 20.83 -5.33
C LYS A 226 0.99 19.36 -5.63
N ILE A 227 0.72 18.57 -4.60
CA ILE A 227 0.34 17.16 -4.72
C ILE A 227 -1.12 17.03 -4.30
N LEU A 228 -1.90 16.26 -5.07
CA LEU A 228 -3.26 15.85 -4.71
C LEU A 228 -3.27 14.35 -4.46
N ALA A 229 -3.72 13.93 -3.29
CA ALA A 229 -4.00 12.53 -3.01
C ALA A 229 -5.42 12.17 -3.47
N ILE A 230 -5.59 11.05 -4.17
CA ILE A 230 -6.90 10.56 -4.65
C ILE A 230 -7.10 9.15 -4.09
N GLY A 231 -8.20 8.94 -3.36
CA GLY A 231 -8.47 7.66 -2.72
C GLY A 231 -9.92 7.50 -2.30
N ASP A 232 -10.34 6.27 -2.02
CA ASP A 232 -11.68 5.91 -1.58
C ASP A 232 -11.75 5.47 -0.11
N GLY A 233 -10.61 5.33 0.57
CA GLY A 233 -10.51 4.93 1.95
C GLY A 233 -10.38 6.12 2.91
N ILE A 234 -11.42 6.39 3.73
CA ILE A 234 -11.38 7.46 4.73
C ILE A 234 -10.26 7.20 5.75
N GLY A 235 -10.14 5.97 6.23
CA GLY A 235 -9.15 5.56 7.24
C GLY A 235 -7.72 5.38 6.71
N THR A 236 -7.54 5.28 5.42
CA THR A 236 -6.26 5.07 4.74
C THR A 236 -5.84 6.29 3.95
N ASP A 237 -6.51 6.58 2.84
CA ASP A 237 -6.15 7.63 1.89
C ASP A 237 -6.33 9.03 2.47
N ILE A 238 -7.55 9.33 2.94
CA ILE A 238 -7.88 10.66 3.42
C ILE A 238 -7.15 10.97 4.73
N LYS A 239 -7.18 10.02 5.69
CA LYS A 239 -6.43 10.16 6.94
C LYS A 239 -4.94 10.32 6.69
N GLY A 240 -4.38 9.54 5.76
CA GLY A 240 -2.97 9.60 5.41
C GLY A 240 -2.60 10.91 4.73
N ALA A 241 -3.36 11.36 3.72
CA ALA A 241 -3.14 12.65 3.07
C ALA A 241 -3.16 13.83 4.07
N ASN A 242 -4.15 13.83 4.97
CA ASN A 242 -4.24 14.85 6.03
C ASN A 242 -3.01 14.84 6.95
N SER A 243 -2.50 13.66 7.33
CA SER A 243 -1.29 13.55 8.17
C SER A 243 -0.03 14.05 7.48
N GLN A 244 -0.04 14.13 6.14
CA GLN A 244 1.05 14.59 5.30
C GLN A 244 0.89 16.03 4.81
N GLU A 245 -0.18 16.71 5.24
CA GLU A 245 -0.54 18.06 4.77
C GLU A 245 -0.68 18.15 3.23
N ILE A 246 -1.21 17.05 2.63
CA ILE A 246 -1.53 16.94 1.21
C ILE A 246 -3.04 17.09 1.04
N ASP A 247 -3.47 17.90 0.07
CA ASP A 247 -4.88 17.99 -0.31
C ASP A 247 -5.39 16.64 -0.80
N SER A 248 -6.65 16.32 -0.50
CA SER A 248 -7.24 15.03 -0.84
C SER A 248 -8.54 15.14 -1.62
N LEU A 249 -8.67 14.28 -2.63
CA LEU A 249 -9.90 14.03 -3.38
C LEU A 249 -10.46 12.66 -2.97
N PHE A 250 -11.62 12.67 -2.32
CA PHE A 250 -12.31 11.46 -1.90
C PHE A 250 -13.20 10.91 -3.00
N VAL A 251 -12.95 9.66 -3.40
CA VAL A 251 -13.77 8.93 -4.38
C VAL A 251 -14.90 8.23 -3.64
N THR A 252 -16.11 8.77 -3.75
CA THR A 252 -17.28 8.30 -2.99
C THR A 252 -17.84 6.97 -3.46
N GLY A 253 -17.63 6.60 -4.74
CA GLY A 253 -18.11 5.36 -5.32
C GLY A 253 -17.33 4.09 -4.95
N GLY A 254 -16.22 4.21 -4.19
CA GLY A 254 -15.37 3.10 -3.76
C GLY A 254 -15.85 2.40 -2.47
N LEU A 255 -14.92 2.21 -1.52
CA LEU A 255 -15.19 1.54 -0.23
C LEU A 255 -16.36 2.14 0.54
N ALA A 256 -16.55 3.44 0.46
CA ALA A 256 -17.61 4.18 1.16
C ALA A 256 -18.90 4.37 0.34
N ALA A 257 -19.07 3.64 -0.75
CA ALA A 257 -20.24 3.82 -1.66
C ALA A 257 -21.59 3.66 -0.95
N LYS A 258 -21.68 2.74 0.02
CA LYS A 258 -22.90 2.51 0.80
C LYS A 258 -23.19 3.69 1.74
N GLU A 259 -22.18 4.19 2.43
CA GLU A 259 -22.29 5.29 3.37
C GLU A 259 -22.58 6.62 2.66
N THR A 260 -22.00 6.82 1.49
CA THR A 260 -22.19 8.02 0.65
C THR A 260 -23.41 7.94 -0.27
N GLN A 261 -24.07 6.78 -0.35
CA GLN A 261 -25.20 6.52 -1.24
C GLN A 261 -24.87 6.78 -2.73
N THR A 262 -23.63 6.56 -3.10
CA THR A 262 -23.16 6.69 -4.48
C THR A 262 -23.01 5.33 -5.14
N SER A 263 -23.20 5.28 -6.46
CA SER A 263 -22.92 4.11 -7.33
C SER A 263 -21.89 4.49 -8.38
N TYR A 264 -21.14 3.51 -8.86
CA TYR A 264 -20.26 3.65 -10.01
C TYR A 264 -21.06 3.87 -11.31
#